data_7adfe13ea0682ee035519e2f158a0e2e
#
_entry.id   7adfe13ea0682ee035519e2f158a0e2e
#
_cell.length_a   1.000
_cell.length_b   1.000
_cell.length_c   1.000
_cell.angle_alpha   90.00
_cell.angle_beta   90.00
_cell.angle_gamma   90.00
#
_symmetry.space_group_name_H-M   'P 1'
#
loop_
_entity.id
_entity.type
_entity.pdbx_description
1 polymer ?
#
loop_
_entity_poly.entity_id
_entity_poly.type
_entity_poly.pdbx_seq_one_letter_code
_entity_poly.pdbx_strand_id
1 'polypeptide(L)'
;MILKYENNRIEMNNKYNKQLGEVIRFGIVGVVATLIQYAIYWVLLLWLNPTLAMTIGYAISFAFNFIASTRYTFRVEASKKRGAGFALSHAINYVLQMLMLNAAIWLGVPKQWAPIPMFCVCVPVNFILVRYFLKVKK
;
A
#
# COMPACT_ATOMS: atom_id res chain seq x y z
N MET A 1 40.17 -6.81 15.37
CA MET A 1 39.05 -7.75 15.55
C MET A 1 37.83 -7.07 16.21
N ILE A 2 38.03 -6.35 17.30
CA ILE A 2 36.98 -5.62 18.01
C ILE A 2 36.37 -4.54 17.11
N LEU A 3 37.21 -3.77 16.39
CA LEU A 3 36.76 -2.70 15.51
C LEU A 3 35.88 -3.25 14.37
N LYS A 4 36.23 -4.41 13.82
CA LYS A 4 35.45 -5.05 12.76
C LYS A 4 34.08 -5.48 13.29
N TYR A 5 34.04 -6.00 14.49
CA TYR A 5 32.80 -6.40 15.14
C TYR A 5 31.88 -5.18 15.37
N GLU A 6 32.45 -4.10 15.88
CA GLU A 6 31.70 -2.87 16.10
C GLU A 6 31.18 -2.25 14.81
N ASN A 7 32.01 -2.28 13.74
CA ASN A 7 31.58 -1.77 12.43
C ASN A 7 30.41 -2.59 11.88
N ASN A 8 30.47 -3.91 11.98
CA ASN A 8 29.38 -4.78 11.55
C ASN A 8 28.10 -4.51 12.33
N ARG A 9 28.25 -4.28 13.62
CA ARG A 9 27.11 -3.98 14.49
C ARG A 9 26.47 -2.65 14.13
N ILE A 10 27.28 -1.63 13.84
CA ILE A 10 26.80 -0.31 13.41
C ILE A 10 26.06 -0.43 12.08
N GLU A 11 26.63 -1.19 11.12
CA GLU A 11 25.98 -1.41 9.83
C GLU A 11 24.63 -2.10 9.98
N MET A 12 24.54 -3.11 10.83
CA MET A 12 23.28 -3.81 11.12
C MET A 12 22.25 -2.89 11.74
N ASN A 13 22.66 -2.07 12.70
CA ASN A 13 21.77 -1.11 13.35
C ASN A 13 21.25 -0.07 12.36
N ASN A 14 22.12 0.42 11.46
CA ASN A 14 21.75 1.40 10.45
C ASN A 14 20.75 0.79 9.44
N LYS A 15 20.97 -0.47 9.06
CA LYS A 15 20.07 -1.17 8.17
C LYS A 15 18.69 -1.36 8.82
N TYR A 16 18.67 -1.78 10.07
CA TYR A 16 17.44 -1.95 10.82
C TYR A 16 16.66 -0.63 10.93
N ASN A 17 17.37 0.46 11.29
CA ASN A 17 16.74 1.78 11.41
C ASN A 17 16.17 2.26 10.09
N LYS A 18 16.85 1.98 8.99
CA LYS A 18 16.37 2.32 7.65
C LYS A 18 15.08 1.57 7.32
N GLN A 19 15.05 0.27 7.60
CA GLN A 19 13.86 -0.55 7.37
C GLN A 19 12.69 -0.10 8.24
N LEU A 20 12.95 0.20 9.50
CA LEU A 20 11.93 0.68 10.42
C LEU A 20 11.37 2.03 9.93
N GLY A 21 12.24 2.93 9.48
CA GLY A 21 11.80 4.20 8.91
C GLY A 21 10.92 4.02 7.68
N GLU A 22 11.24 3.05 6.82
CA GLU A 22 10.42 2.74 5.66
C GLU A 22 9.04 2.23 6.07
N VAL A 23 8.97 1.36 7.07
CA VAL A 23 7.70 0.83 7.57
C VAL A 23 6.83 1.95 8.14
N ILE A 24 7.43 2.85 8.93
CA ILE A 24 6.69 3.97 9.51
C ILE A 24 6.19 4.91 8.40
N ARG A 25 7.05 5.25 7.45
CA ARG A 25 6.65 6.13 6.33
C ARG A 25 5.57 5.50 5.48
N PHE A 26 5.69 4.20 5.20
CA PHE A 26 4.64 3.49 4.47
C PHE A 26 3.33 3.50 5.25
N GLY A 27 3.39 3.30 6.56
CA GLY A 27 2.20 3.35 7.40
C GLY A 27 1.49 4.70 7.31
N ILE A 28 2.24 5.80 7.35
CA ILE A 28 1.69 7.15 7.23
C ILE A 28 1.04 7.32 5.85
N VAL A 29 1.77 6.97 4.79
CA VAL A 29 1.26 7.08 3.42
C VAL A 29 0.05 6.17 3.22
N GLY A 30 0.10 4.95 3.75
CA GLY A 30 -0.99 4.00 3.65
C GLY A 30 -2.25 4.47 4.33
N VAL A 31 -2.13 5.08 5.52
CA VAL A 31 -3.28 5.64 6.23
C VAL A 31 -3.89 6.78 5.40
N VAL A 32 -3.06 7.70 4.91
CA VAL A 32 -3.56 8.82 4.10
C VAL A 32 -4.21 8.31 2.81
N ALA A 33 -3.57 7.40 2.11
CA ALA A 33 -4.12 6.82 0.87
C ALA A 33 -5.44 6.10 1.13
N THR A 34 -5.51 5.34 2.21
CA THR A 34 -6.71 4.61 2.60
C THR A 34 -7.86 5.56 2.93
N LEU A 35 -7.56 6.65 3.65
CA LEU A 35 -8.57 7.66 3.97
C LEU A 35 -9.09 8.34 2.71
N ILE A 36 -8.20 8.66 1.77
CA ILE A 36 -8.59 9.23 0.47
C ILE A 36 -9.51 8.27 -0.27
N GLN A 37 -9.11 7.01 -0.36
CA GLN A 37 -9.87 5.98 -1.06
C GLN A 37 -11.25 5.80 -0.41
N TYR A 38 -11.28 5.72 0.91
CA TYR A 38 -12.52 5.51 1.65
C TYR A 38 -13.46 6.70 1.53
N ALA A 39 -12.92 7.92 1.61
CA ALA A 39 -13.73 9.13 1.45
C ALA A 39 -14.37 9.20 0.06
N ILE A 40 -13.59 8.90 -0.99
CA ILE A 40 -14.11 8.86 -2.36
C ILE A 40 -15.16 7.77 -2.49
N TYR A 41 -14.93 6.60 -1.91
CA TYR A 41 -15.87 5.49 -1.90
C TYR A 41 -17.24 5.92 -1.32
N TRP A 42 -17.22 6.57 -0.15
CA TRP A 42 -18.45 7.02 0.49
C TRP A 42 -19.24 8.01 -0.38
N VAL A 43 -18.53 8.97 -0.96
CA VAL A 43 -19.17 9.98 -1.82
C VAL A 43 -19.77 9.30 -3.05
N LEU A 44 -19.02 8.42 -3.72
CA LEU A 44 -19.47 7.79 -4.95
C LEU A 44 -20.57 6.75 -4.71
N LEU A 45 -20.68 6.20 -3.50
CA LEU A 45 -21.79 5.29 -3.18
C LEU A 45 -23.16 5.96 -3.33
N LEU A 46 -23.21 7.30 -3.33
CA LEU A 46 -24.46 8.02 -3.55
C LEU A 46 -25.00 7.82 -4.97
N TRP A 47 -24.12 7.52 -5.93
CA TRP A 47 -24.50 7.39 -7.36
C TRP A 47 -24.08 6.06 -7.98
N LEU A 48 -23.09 5.38 -7.44
CA LEU A 48 -22.48 4.21 -8.06
C LEU A 48 -22.58 3.00 -7.12
N ASN A 49 -22.47 1.80 -7.71
CA ASN A 49 -22.40 0.59 -6.89
C ASN A 49 -21.05 0.48 -6.17
N PRO A 50 -20.94 -0.39 -5.14
CA PRO A 50 -19.69 -0.47 -4.35
C PRO A 50 -18.46 -0.80 -5.18
N THR A 51 -18.56 -1.69 -6.17
CA THR A 51 -17.40 -2.07 -6.98
C THR A 51 -16.88 -0.90 -7.80
N LEU A 52 -17.77 -0.14 -8.47
CA LEU A 52 -17.37 1.03 -9.25
C LEU A 52 -16.83 2.15 -8.35
N ALA A 53 -17.50 2.41 -7.23
CA ALA A 53 -17.07 3.43 -6.29
C ALA A 53 -15.66 3.13 -5.76
N MET A 54 -15.40 1.88 -5.39
CA MET A 54 -14.10 1.47 -4.89
C MET A 54 -13.04 1.51 -6.00
N THR A 55 -13.39 1.12 -7.22
CA THR A 55 -12.46 1.15 -8.35
C THR A 55 -11.96 2.57 -8.64
N ILE A 56 -12.87 3.54 -8.66
CA ILE A 56 -12.50 4.94 -8.91
C ILE A 56 -11.65 5.47 -7.76
N GLY A 57 -12.06 5.20 -6.52
CA GLY A 57 -11.27 5.58 -5.34
C GLY A 57 -9.88 4.96 -5.37
N TYR A 58 -9.80 3.70 -5.77
CA TYR A 58 -8.52 2.99 -5.88
C TYR A 58 -7.61 3.63 -6.93
N ALA A 59 -8.16 3.98 -8.10
CA ALA A 59 -7.36 4.58 -9.17
C ALA A 59 -6.74 5.91 -8.73
N ILE A 60 -7.49 6.75 -8.03
CA ILE A 60 -7.00 8.04 -7.54
C ILE A 60 -5.95 7.81 -6.44
N SER A 61 -6.26 6.93 -5.50
CA SER A 61 -5.34 6.59 -4.42
C SER A 61 -4.06 5.92 -4.93
N PHE A 62 -4.16 5.14 -6.02
CA PHE A 62 -3.01 4.51 -6.65
C PHE A 62 -1.98 5.54 -7.10
N ALA A 63 -2.42 6.59 -7.80
CA ALA A 63 -1.50 7.64 -8.26
C ALA A 63 -0.80 8.31 -7.09
N PHE A 64 -1.57 8.65 -6.05
CA PHE A 64 -0.99 9.23 -4.84
C PHE A 64 0.01 8.28 -4.20
N ASN A 65 -0.36 7.03 -4.04
CA ASN A 65 0.47 6.02 -3.36
C ASN A 65 1.77 5.76 -4.12
N PHE A 66 1.72 5.72 -5.46
CA PHE A 66 2.94 5.52 -6.26
C PHE A 66 3.93 6.65 -6.04
N ILE A 67 3.47 7.89 -6.13
CA ILE A 67 4.34 9.06 -5.95
C ILE A 67 4.90 9.08 -4.53
N ALA A 68 4.06 8.88 -3.53
CA ALA A 68 4.50 8.91 -2.14
C ALA A 68 5.41 7.73 -1.80
N SER A 69 5.13 6.54 -2.35
CA SER A 69 5.95 5.36 -2.07
C SER A 69 7.35 5.49 -2.66
N THR A 70 7.47 6.02 -3.89
CA THR A 70 8.79 6.17 -4.50
C THR A 70 9.57 7.32 -3.89
N ARG A 71 8.93 8.47 -3.68
CA ARG A 71 9.64 9.68 -3.24
C ARG A 71 9.81 9.80 -1.74
N TYR A 72 8.82 9.35 -0.97
CA TYR A 72 8.82 9.54 0.47
C TYR A 72 9.11 8.24 1.22
N THR A 73 8.37 7.17 0.95
CA THR A 73 8.47 5.94 1.75
C THR A 73 9.78 5.22 1.52
N PHE A 74 10.06 4.83 0.28
CA PHE A 74 11.24 4.03 -0.05
C PHE A 74 12.39 4.84 -0.61
N ARG A 75 12.14 6.10 -0.98
CA ARG A 75 13.15 7.04 -1.47
C ARG A 75 13.95 6.47 -2.64
N VAL A 76 13.25 5.92 -3.61
CA VAL A 76 13.84 5.40 -4.84
C VAL A 76 13.38 6.26 -6.01
N GLU A 77 14.19 6.25 -7.09
CA GLU A 77 13.81 6.98 -8.29
C GLU A 77 12.70 6.26 -9.02
N ALA A 78 11.72 7.03 -9.53
CA ALA A 78 10.68 6.48 -10.37
C ALA A 78 11.30 6.07 -11.72
N SER A 79 10.96 4.86 -12.18
CA SER A 79 11.42 4.34 -13.47
C SER A 79 10.31 3.50 -14.06
N LYS A 80 10.41 3.20 -15.37
CA LYS A 80 9.42 2.35 -16.03
C LYS A 80 9.36 0.97 -15.38
N LYS A 81 10.52 0.41 -15.02
CA LYS A 81 10.59 -0.91 -14.38
C LYS A 81 9.95 -0.90 -13.00
N ARG A 82 10.24 0.12 -12.20
CA ARG A 82 9.61 0.26 -10.87
C ARG A 82 8.12 0.55 -10.98
N GLY A 83 7.73 1.37 -11.96
CA GLY A 83 6.33 1.64 -12.22
C GLY A 83 5.57 0.39 -12.64
N ALA A 84 6.15 -0.44 -13.50
CA ALA A 84 5.54 -1.70 -13.91
C ALA A 84 5.39 -2.66 -12.74
N GLY A 85 6.43 -2.77 -11.89
CA GLY A 85 6.37 -3.61 -10.69
C GLY A 85 5.32 -3.10 -9.70
N PHE A 86 5.25 -1.79 -9.51
CA PHE A 86 4.24 -1.18 -8.64
C PHE A 86 2.83 -1.44 -9.18
N ALA A 87 2.64 -1.26 -10.51
CA ALA A 87 1.35 -1.52 -11.14
C ALA A 87 0.94 -2.99 -11.00
N LEU A 88 1.89 -3.92 -11.16
CA LEU A 88 1.61 -5.34 -11.01
C LEU A 88 1.20 -5.68 -9.57
N SER A 89 1.92 -5.15 -8.57
CA SER A 89 1.56 -5.39 -7.17
C SER A 89 0.19 -4.81 -6.86
N HIS A 90 -0.14 -3.65 -7.42
CA HIS A 90 -1.46 -3.05 -7.23
C HIS A 90 -2.56 -3.77 -7.99
N ALA A 91 -2.26 -4.36 -9.15
CA ALA A 91 -3.23 -5.21 -9.84
C ALA A 91 -3.63 -6.40 -8.97
N ILE A 92 -2.63 -7.06 -8.36
CA ILE A 92 -2.88 -8.15 -7.41
C ILE A 92 -3.69 -7.66 -6.22
N ASN A 93 -3.28 -6.53 -5.65
CA ASN A 93 -3.97 -5.95 -4.50
C ASN A 93 -5.40 -5.54 -4.84
N TYR A 94 -5.63 -4.99 -6.04
CA TYR A 94 -6.96 -4.61 -6.49
C TYR A 94 -7.89 -5.83 -6.55
N VAL A 95 -7.43 -6.92 -7.15
CA VAL A 95 -8.21 -8.15 -7.21
C VAL A 95 -8.55 -8.63 -5.80
N LEU A 96 -7.55 -8.63 -4.91
CA LEU A 96 -7.77 -9.03 -3.52
C LEU A 96 -8.78 -8.11 -2.82
N GLN A 97 -8.68 -6.79 -3.04
CA GLN A 97 -9.64 -5.84 -2.47
C GLN A 97 -11.06 -6.10 -2.96
N MET A 98 -11.23 -6.36 -4.25
CA MET A 98 -12.56 -6.63 -4.80
C MET A 98 -13.15 -7.91 -4.22
N LEU A 99 -12.33 -8.95 -4.10
CA LEU A 99 -12.79 -10.22 -3.50
C LEU A 99 -13.18 -10.02 -2.03
N MET A 100 -12.36 -9.32 -1.26
CA MET A 100 -12.62 -9.10 0.16
C MET A 100 -13.81 -8.18 0.39
N LEU A 101 -13.95 -7.13 -0.44
CA LEU A 101 -15.07 -6.20 -0.35
C LEU A 101 -16.40 -6.94 -0.60
N ASN A 102 -16.47 -7.68 -1.68
CA ASN A 102 -17.69 -8.39 -2.03
C ASN A 102 -18.01 -9.52 -1.04
N ALA A 103 -16.97 -10.19 -0.55
CA ALA A 103 -17.14 -11.23 0.48
C ALA A 103 -17.70 -10.63 1.78
N ALA A 104 -17.18 -9.47 2.19
CA ALA A 104 -17.67 -8.80 3.40
C ALA A 104 -19.14 -8.40 3.25
N ILE A 105 -19.51 -7.84 2.09
CA ILE A 105 -20.90 -7.46 1.82
C ILE A 105 -21.79 -8.71 1.82
N TRP A 106 -21.31 -9.79 1.18
CA TRP A 106 -22.05 -11.05 1.12
C TRP A 106 -22.28 -11.65 2.51
N LEU A 107 -21.31 -11.49 3.43
CA LEU A 107 -21.42 -11.99 4.80
C LEU A 107 -22.32 -11.11 5.69
N GLY A 108 -22.86 -10.01 5.16
CA GLY A 108 -23.79 -9.16 5.88
C GLY A 108 -23.20 -7.86 6.40
N VAL A 109 -21.96 -7.55 6.11
CA VAL A 109 -21.37 -6.27 6.49
C VAL A 109 -21.98 -5.16 5.63
N PRO A 110 -22.50 -4.06 6.22
CA PRO A 110 -23.03 -2.96 5.42
C PRO A 110 -21.98 -2.42 4.46
N LYS A 111 -22.40 -2.04 3.24
CA LYS A 111 -21.48 -1.59 2.20
C LYS A 111 -20.61 -0.42 2.62
N GLN A 112 -21.10 0.46 3.49
CA GLN A 112 -20.35 1.60 4.01
C GLN A 112 -19.17 1.16 4.89
N TRP A 113 -19.27 0.02 5.56
CA TRP A 113 -18.27 -0.48 6.49
C TRP A 113 -17.44 -1.64 5.94
N ALA A 114 -17.84 -2.21 4.79
CA ALA A 114 -17.15 -3.34 4.18
C ALA A 114 -15.66 -3.07 3.88
N PRO A 115 -15.23 -1.84 3.51
CA PRO A 115 -13.81 -1.58 3.31
C PRO A 115 -12.94 -1.77 4.54
N ILE A 116 -13.48 -1.66 5.76
CA ILE A 116 -12.66 -1.78 6.97
C ILE A 116 -11.98 -3.15 7.09
N PRO A 117 -12.71 -4.29 7.08
CA PRO A 117 -12.04 -5.59 7.09
C PRO A 117 -11.20 -5.81 5.84
N MET A 118 -11.63 -5.28 4.69
CA MET A 118 -10.86 -5.35 3.46
C MET A 118 -9.48 -4.71 3.64
N PHE A 119 -9.41 -3.51 4.19
CA PHE A 119 -8.13 -2.81 4.41
C PHE A 119 -7.26 -3.54 5.44
N CYS A 120 -7.85 -4.12 6.46
CA CYS A 120 -7.11 -4.86 7.49
C CYS A 120 -6.31 -6.01 6.88
N VAL A 121 -6.81 -6.64 5.83
CA VAL A 121 -6.12 -7.73 5.14
C VAL A 121 -5.21 -7.18 4.04
N CYS A 122 -5.69 -6.24 3.25
CA CYS A 122 -5.02 -5.83 2.02
C CYS A 122 -3.84 -4.90 2.24
N VAL A 123 -3.87 -4.03 3.26
CA VAL A 123 -2.79 -3.07 3.49
C VAL A 123 -1.46 -3.76 3.82
N PRO A 124 -1.39 -4.74 4.75
CA PRO A 124 -0.14 -5.45 4.98
C PRO A 124 0.36 -6.20 3.75
N VAL A 125 -0.54 -6.85 3.00
CA VAL A 125 -0.18 -7.58 1.77
C VAL A 125 0.38 -6.59 0.75
N ASN A 126 -0.27 -5.44 0.58
CA ASN A 126 0.18 -4.41 -0.35
C ASN A 126 1.57 -3.89 0.02
N PHE A 127 1.84 -3.68 1.30
CA PHE A 127 3.17 -3.24 1.74
C PHE A 127 4.25 -4.23 1.31
N ILE A 128 4.03 -5.51 1.53
CA ILE A 128 5.00 -6.55 1.17
C ILE A 128 5.22 -6.57 -0.33
N LEU A 129 4.14 -6.52 -1.13
CA LEU A 129 4.23 -6.56 -2.58
C LEU A 129 4.93 -5.32 -3.13
N VAL A 130 4.55 -4.14 -2.68
CA VAL A 130 5.13 -2.88 -3.16
C VAL A 130 6.61 -2.82 -2.80
N ARG A 131 6.95 -3.16 -1.57
CA ARG A 131 8.35 -3.15 -1.13
C ARG A 131 9.19 -4.09 -1.97
N TYR A 132 8.69 -5.29 -2.25
CA TYR A 132 9.39 -6.26 -3.08
C TYR A 132 9.66 -5.69 -4.47
N PHE A 133 8.62 -5.18 -5.14
CA PHE A 133 8.77 -4.72 -6.53
C PHE A 133 9.55 -3.42 -6.65
N LEU A 134 9.52 -2.55 -5.65
CA LEU A 134 10.26 -1.29 -5.71
C LEU A 134 11.72 -1.46 -5.32
N LYS A 135 12.05 -2.37 -4.42
CA LYS A 135 13.40 -2.46 -3.85
C LYS A 135 14.24 -3.58 -4.44
N VAL A 136 13.65 -4.73 -4.74
CA VAL A 136 14.41 -5.89 -5.19
C VAL A 136 14.88 -5.74 -6.64
N LYS A 137 14.11 -5.04 -7.44
CA LYS A 137 14.41 -4.88 -8.87
C LYS A 137 15.15 -3.58 -9.12
N LYS A 138 16.42 -3.60 -8.81
CA LYS A 138 17.30 -2.47 -9.08
C LYS A 138 17.71 -2.38 -10.55
#